data_83b1433aa119fd6d3c158388e410a120
#
_entry.id   83b1433aa119fd6d3c158388e410a120
#
_cell.length_a   1.000
_cell.length_b   1.000
_cell.length_c   1.000
_cell.angle_alpha   90.00
_cell.angle_beta   90.00
_cell.angle_gamma   90.00
#
_symmetry.space_group_name_H-M   'P 1'
#
loop_
_entity.id
_entity.type
_entity.pdbx_description
1 polymer ?
#
loop_
_entity_poly.entity_id
_entity_poly.type
_entity_poly.pdbx_seq_one_letter_code
_entity_poly.pdbx_strand_id
1 'polypeptide(L)'
;MKIRVGTRGSALALRQTEEVLRALKSLWPSLEFEVMVIRTTGDKVIDSPLFKIGSKGLFVKEIEEALLEGRIDIAVHSLKDLPTKLPSGLTIGAIPKRLDPRDVLILPKGEGRRIGTSSLRRMVQLKRLFPHFEVLPIRGNLDTRLRKLKRGEVDGLVVALAGLLRLNLEVEGVKVLDELIPAPGQGALAVECREDSPFMDLLREVNDPSSEKAVFCERAFLMEMGGGCQVPLGALAEGEGREVKLKAFISSLDGERYFYGEYKGEDPVEVGRSLAKLLKGQGAEEVLRELYEGSGLSSSL
;
A
#
# COMPACT_ATOMS: atom_id res chain seq x y z
N MET A 1 30.03 -3.37 10.86
CA MET A 1 29.62 -3.59 9.44
C MET A 1 28.61 -2.52 9.12
N LYS A 2 28.78 -1.78 8.02
CA LYS A 2 27.91 -0.66 7.60
C LYS A 2 26.99 -1.12 6.48
N ILE A 3 25.68 -0.90 6.64
CA ILE A 3 24.64 -1.28 5.68
C ILE A 3 24.05 0.01 5.06
N ARG A 4 24.03 0.10 3.74
CA ARG A 4 23.48 1.24 3.00
C ARG A 4 21.98 0.98 2.76
N VAL A 5 21.16 1.91 3.22
CA VAL A 5 19.70 1.76 3.25
C VAL A 5 19.04 2.81 2.38
N GLY A 6 18.41 2.37 1.29
CA GLY A 6 17.64 3.23 0.40
C GLY A 6 16.23 3.54 0.92
N THR A 7 15.80 4.77 0.76
CA THR A 7 14.45 5.21 1.09
C THR A 7 14.07 6.47 0.32
N ARG A 8 12.76 6.77 0.28
CA ARG A 8 12.26 8.05 -0.25
C ARG A 8 12.46 9.19 0.76
N GLY A 9 12.45 10.43 0.28
CA GLY A 9 12.65 11.62 1.12
C GLY A 9 11.42 12.14 1.87
N SER A 10 10.24 11.48 1.78
CA SER A 10 9.07 11.93 2.55
C SER A 10 9.24 11.65 4.04
N ALA A 11 8.66 12.50 4.90
CA ALA A 11 8.71 12.31 6.36
C ALA A 11 8.21 10.91 6.76
N LEU A 12 7.15 10.42 6.12
CA LEU A 12 6.65 9.07 6.39
C LEU A 12 7.64 7.98 5.98
N ALA A 13 8.28 8.08 4.81
CA ALA A 13 9.25 7.09 4.35
C ALA A 13 10.49 7.05 5.27
N LEU A 14 10.99 8.20 5.70
CA LEU A 14 12.09 8.27 6.66
C LEU A 14 11.70 7.63 7.99
N ARG A 15 10.51 7.88 8.48
CA ARG A 15 10.01 7.28 9.72
C ARG A 15 9.84 5.76 9.63
N GLN A 16 9.36 5.28 8.48
CA GLN A 16 9.28 3.84 8.18
C GLN A 16 10.67 3.19 8.17
N THR A 17 11.65 3.86 7.59
CA THR A 17 13.04 3.40 7.59
C THR A 17 13.59 3.37 9.01
N GLU A 18 13.42 4.42 9.80
CA GLU A 18 13.84 4.45 11.21
C GLU A 18 13.23 3.31 12.03
N GLU A 19 11.94 2.97 11.80
CA GLU A 19 11.26 1.85 12.47
C GLU A 19 11.98 0.54 12.22
N VAL A 20 12.30 0.23 10.96
CA VAL A 20 13.04 -0.98 10.56
C VAL A 20 14.45 -0.98 11.13
N LEU A 21 15.19 0.12 11.00
CA LEU A 21 16.57 0.22 11.50
C LEU A 21 16.62 0.10 13.02
N ARG A 22 15.65 0.62 13.73
CA ARG A 22 15.55 0.44 15.19
C ARG A 22 15.33 -1.01 15.56
N ALA A 23 14.47 -1.73 14.85
CA ALA A 23 14.24 -3.16 15.06
C ALA A 23 15.53 -3.97 14.81
N LEU A 24 16.21 -3.74 13.70
CA LEU A 24 17.49 -4.37 13.38
C LEU A 24 18.56 -4.05 14.45
N LYS A 25 18.67 -2.78 14.86
CA LYS A 25 19.66 -2.35 15.84
C LYS A 25 19.41 -2.88 17.25
N SER A 26 18.15 -3.16 17.60
CA SER A 26 17.81 -3.79 18.90
C SER A 26 18.32 -5.23 18.97
N LEU A 27 18.35 -5.94 17.86
CA LEU A 27 18.88 -7.30 17.77
C LEU A 27 20.41 -7.33 17.57
N TRP A 28 20.94 -6.34 16.85
CA TRP A 28 22.33 -6.25 16.44
C TRP A 28 22.89 -4.85 16.72
N PRO A 29 23.23 -4.51 17.98
CA PRO A 29 23.64 -3.14 18.37
C PRO A 29 24.91 -2.62 17.67
N SER A 30 25.77 -3.51 17.17
CA SER A 30 27.01 -3.19 16.46
C SER A 30 26.81 -2.81 14.99
N LEU A 31 25.58 -2.93 14.44
CA LEU A 31 25.29 -2.54 13.08
C LEU A 31 25.32 -1.02 12.93
N GLU A 32 25.95 -0.57 11.87
CA GLU A 32 25.92 0.81 11.41
C GLU A 32 25.09 0.91 10.14
N PHE A 33 24.27 1.95 10.05
CA PHE A 33 23.44 2.20 8.89
C PHE A 33 23.75 3.54 8.25
N GLU A 34 23.81 3.55 6.91
CA GLU A 34 23.88 4.76 6.13
C GLU A 34 22.58 4.91 5.33
N VAL A 35 21.74 5.87 5.72
CA VAL A 35 20.46 6.12 5.03
C VAL A 35 20.69 6.99 3.81
N MET A 36 20.32 6.48 2.65
CA MET A 36 20.45 7.15 1.35
C MET A 36 19.06 7.52 0.84
N VAL A 37 18.78 8.83 0.79
CA VAL A 37 17.53 9.36 0.25
C VAL A 37 17.58 9.37 -1.27
N ILE A 38 16.69 8.60 -1.90
CA ILE A 38 16.56 8.49 -3.35
C ILE A 38 15.28 9.19 -3.79
N ARG A 39 15.40 10.15 -4.70
CA ARG A 39 14.26 10.85 -5.30
C ARG A 39 13.69 10.02 -6.43
N THR A 40 12.41 9.70 -6.34
CA THR A 40 11.71 8.91 -7.35
C THR A 40 10.94 9.80 -8.33
N THR A 41 10.62 9.26 -9.50
CA THR A 41 9.77 9.94 -10.49
C THR A 41 8.41 10.33 -9.89
N GLY A 42 7.84 9.47 -9.04
CA GLY A 42 6.58 9.76 -8.35
C GLY A 42 6.64 10.95 -7.38
N ASP A 43 7.84 11.27 -6.85
CA ASP A 43 8.04 12.45 -6.01
C ASP A 43 8.13 13.76 -6.81
N LYS A 44 8.46 13.67 -8.10
CA LYS A 44 8.60 14.83 -9.00
C LYS A 44 7.27 15.23 -9.64
N VAL A 45 6.36 14.27 -9.86
CA VAL A 45 5.08 14.50 -10.56
C VAL A 45 3.98 14.81 -9.55
N ILE A 46 3.76 16.09 -9.29
CA ILE A 46 2.78 16.57 -8.30
C ILE A 46 1.41 16.85 -8.93
N ASP A 47 1.34 17.26 -10.22
CA ASP A 47 0.17 17.88 -10.82
C ASP A 47 -0.72 16.95 -11.66
N SER A 48 -0.30 15.72 -11.95
CA SER A 48 -1.08 14.80 -12.78
C SER A 48 -1.68 13.64 -11.95
N PRO A 49 -2.95 13.24 -12.19
CA PRO A 49 -3.55 12.10 -11.49
C PRO A 49 -2.72 10.83 -11.68
N LEU A 50 -2.45 10.07 -10.60
CA LEU A 50 -1.62 8.86 -10.64
C LEU A 50 -2.11 7.83 -11.66
N PHE A 51 -3.43 7.71 -11.84
CA PHE A 51 -4.03 6.80 -12.81
C PHE A 51 -3.76 7.18 -14.29
N LYS A 52 -3.38 8.43 -14.57
CA LYS A 52 -3.03 8.90 -15.92
C LYS A 52 -1.55 8.71 -16.28
N ILE A 53 -0.70 8.48 -15.28
CA ILE A 53 0.76 8.44 -15.49
C ILE A 53 1.24 7.03 -15.89
N GLY A 54 0.38 6.01 -15.77
CA GLY A 54 0.54 4.70 -16.43
C GLY A 54 1.75 3.85 -16.04
N SER A 55 2.60 4.26 -15.11
CA SER A 55 3.83 3.53 -14.84
C SER A 55 3.75 2.69 -13.57
N LYS A 56 3.91 1.38 -13.73
CA LYS A 56 4.25 0.48 -12.63
C LYS A 56 5.56 0.98 -12.01
N GLY A 57 5.61 1.10 -10.66
CA GLY A 57 6.86 1.40 -9.97
C GLY A 57 7.26 2.89 -9.87
N LEU A 58 6.34 3.85 -10.07
CA LEU A 58 6.64 5.30 -9.98
C LEU A 58 7.39 5.74 -8.71
N PHE A 59 7.22 5.02 -7.62
CA PHE A 59 7.80 5.35 -6.32
C PHE A 59 8.94 4.42 -5.90
N VAL A 60 9.30 3.42 -6.73
CA VAL A 60 10.27 2.39 -6.35
C VAL A 60 11.36 2.18 -7.39
N LYS A 61 11.13 2.49 -8.67
CA LYS A 61 12.04 2.17 -9.78
C LYS A 61 13.49 2.59 -9.51
N GLU A 62 13.72 3.84 -9.13
CA GLU A 62 15.07 4.36 -8.90
C GLU A 62 15.75 3.74 -7.67
N ILE A 63 14.93 3.22 -6.72
CA ILE A 63 15.42 2.51 -5.55
C ILE A 63 15.78 1.08 -5.93
N GLU A 64 14.95 0.40 -6.73
CA GLU A 64 15.22 -0.93 -7.28
C GLU A 64 16.48 -0.93 -8.17
N GLU A 65 16.66 0.10 -9.02
CA GLU A 65 17.90 0.31 -9.79
C GLU A 65 19.10 0.45 -8.86
N ALA A 66 19.00 1.22 -7.78
CA ALA A 66 20.08 1.39 -6.82
C ALA A 66 20.44 0.09 -6.07
N LEU A 67 19.47 -0.80 -5.81
CA LEU A 67 19.71 -2.15 -5.27
C LEU A 67 20.46 -3.02 -6.26
N LEU A 68 19.99 -3.08 -7.52
CA LEU A 68 20.60 -3.89 -8.58
C LEU A 68 22.03 -3.46 -8.90
N GLU A 69 22.28 -2.15 -8.91
CA GLU A 69 23.63 -1.57 -9.12
C GLU A 69 24.54 -1.69 -7.88
N GLY A 70 24.04 -2.18 -6.76
CA GLY A 70 24.81 -2.30 -5.52
C GLY A 70 25.16 -0.96 -4.87
N ARG A 71 24.47 0.12 -5.21
CA ARG A 71 24.63 1.45 -4.56
C ARG A 71 24.04 1.44 -3.14
N ILE A 72 22.99 0.65 -2.92
CA ILE A 72 22.41 0.38 -1.62
C ILE A 72 22.32 -1.14 -1.39
N ASP A 73 22.21 -1.54 -0.15
CA ASP A 73 22.21 -2.95 0.25
C ASP A 73 20.78 -3.45 0.52
N ILE A 74 19.98 -2.60 1.13
CA ILE A 74 18.55 -2.84 1.42
C ILE A 74 17.75 -1.57 1.14
N ALA A 75 16.45 -1.73 0.93
CA ALA A 75 15.51 -0.62 0.79
C ALA A 75 14.26 -0.85 1.65
N VAL A 76 13.71 0.24 2.20
CA VAL A 76 12.48 0.19 3.00
C VAL A 76 11.34 0.87 2.25
N HIS A 77 10.23 0.15 2.09
CA HIS A 77 9.05 0.60 1.37
C HIS A 77 7.76 0.46 2.19
N SER A 78 6.81 1.34 1.95
CA SER A 78 5.40 0.98 2.21
C SER A 78 5.03 -0.16 1.25
N LEU A 79 4.64 -1.31 1.77
CA LEU A 79 4.44 -2.50 0.93
C LEU A 79 3.37 -2.30 -0.16
N LYS A 80 2.33 -1.53 0.11
CA LYS A 80 1.28 -1.22 -0.86
C LYS A 80 1.76 -0.45 -2.10
N ASP A 81 2.94 0.19 -2.02
CA ASP A 81 3.54 0.96 -3.11
C ASP A 81 4.50 0.08 -3.94
N LEU A 82 4.85 -1.12 -3.44
CA LEU A 82 5.73 -2.06 -4.09
C LEU A 82 4.97 -2.91 -5.12
N PRO A 83 5.44 -3.03 -6.37
CA PRO A 83 4.77 -3.82 -7.40
C PRO A 83 4.66 -5.29 -6.97
N THR A 84 3.62 -5.99 -7.48
CA THR A 84 3.40 -7.41 -7.17
C THR A 84 4.49 -8.30 -7.75
N LYS A 85 5.05 -7.92 -8.90
CA LYS A 85 6.19 -8.57 -9.54
C LYS A 85 7.40 -7.65 -9.44
N LEU A 86 8.40 -8.08 -8.69
CA LEU A 86 9.67 -7.39 -8.56
C LEU A 86 10.56 -7.60 -9.79
N PRO A 87 11.50 -6.69 -10.07
CA PRO A 87 12.57 -6.95 -11.04
C PRO A 87 13.35 -8.22 -10.69
N SER A 88 13.82 -8.93 -11.73
CA SER A 88 14.69 -10.10 -11.55
C SER A 88 15.94 -9.73 -10.75
N GLY A 89 16.32 -10.55 -9.79
CA GLY A 89 17.44 -10.33 -8.88
C GLY A 89 17.09 -9.57 -7.59
N LEU A 90 15.82 -9.13 -7.44
CA LEU A 90 15.32 -8.50 -6.21
C LEU A 90 14.26 -9.36 -5.52
N THR A 91 14.24 -9.27 -4.19
CA THR A 91 13.29 -9.99 -3.35
C THR A 91 12.90 -9.18 -2.11
N ILE A 92 11.78 -9.56 -1.49
CA ILE A 92 11.40 -9.06 -0.16
C ILE A 92 12.15 -9.93 0.87
N GLY A 93 13.14 -9.34 1.54
CA GLY A 93 13.92 -10.01 2.58
C GLY A 93 13.19 -10.09 3.93
N ALA A 94 12.32 -9.11 4.23
CA ALA A 94 11.51 -9.12 5.44
C ALA A 94 10.23 -8.29 5.31
N ILE A 95 9.21 -8.71 6.03
CA ILE A 95 8.00 -7.96 6.32
C ILE A 95 7.88 -7.86 7.84
N PRO A 96 8.27 -6.71 8.45
CA PRO A 96 8.11 -6.48 9.87
C PRO A 96 6.63 -6.48 10.29
N LYS A 97 6.39 -6.58 11.58
CA LYS A 97 5.03 -6.56 12.14
C LYS A 97 4.21 -5.42 11.58
N ARG A 98 3.08 -5.77 10.97
CA ARG A 98 2.14 -4.84 10.33
C ARG A 98 1.45 -3.97 11.36
N LEU A 99 1.34 -2.67 11.09
CA LEU A 99 0.43 -1.79 11.82
C LEU A 99 -0.98 -1.95 11.29
N ASP A 100 -1.95 -1.40 12.05
CA ASP A 100 -3.37 -1.42 11.71
C ASP A 100 -3.59 -1.00 10.25
N PRO A 101 -4.15 -1.89 9.39
CA PRO A 101 -4.30 -1.64 7.96
C PRO A 101 -5.49 -0.73 7.62
N ARG A 102 -6.35 -0.42 8.60
CA ARG A 102 -7.60 0.31 8.36
C ARG A 102 -7.38 1.73 7.86
N ASP A 103 -8.41 2.25 7.21
CA ASP A 103 -8.52 3.67 6.89
C ASP A 103 -9.18 4.42 8.03
N VAL A 104 -8.90 5.71 8.10
CA VAL A 104 -9.56 6.63 9.04
C VAL A 104 -10.13 7.83 8.30
N LEU A 105 -11.28 8.28 8.74
CA LEU A 105 -11.83 9.59 8.42
C LEU A 105 -11.36 10.59 9.47
N ILE A 106 -10.74 11.66 9.02
CA ILE A 106 -10.39 12.84 9.83
C ILE A 106 -11.43 13.91 9.53
N LEU A 107 -12.25 14.26 10.50
CA LEU A 107 -13.31 15.24 10.39
C LEU A 107 -13.29 16.17 11.63
N PRO A 108 -12.38 17.17 11.67
CA PRO A 108 -12.07 17.94 12.90
C PRO A 108 -13.26 18.65 13.51
N LYS A 109 -14.20 19.10 12.69
CA LYS A 109 -15.43 19.77 13.15
C LYS A 109 -16.58 18.82 13.48
N GLY A 110 -16.37 17.49 13.29
CA GLY A 110 -17.42 16.48 13.47
C GLY A 110 -18.52 16.51 12.40
N GLU A 111 -18.52 17.52 11.53
CA GLU A 111 -19.49 17.72 10.44
C GLU A 111 -18.79 18.20 9.17
N GLY A 112 -19.45 18.05 8.04
CA GLY A 112 -18.93 18.42 6.72
C GLY A 112 -19.21 17.34 5.68
N ARG A 113 -19.17 17.72 4.41
CA ARG A 113 -19.51 16.83 3.30
C ARG A 113 -18.37 16.63 2.32
N ARG A 114 -17.45 17.61 2.18
CA ARG A 114 -16.35 17.58 1.22
C ARG A 114 -15.20 16.73 1.78
N ILE A 115 -15.11 15.49 1.33
CA ILE A 115 -14.13 14.53 1.84
C ILE A 115 -13.02 14.32 0.81
N GLY A 116 -11.78 14.63 1.21
CA GLY A 116 -10.61 14.56 0.35
C GLY A 116 -10.00 13.14 0.27
N THR A 117 -9.93 12.61 -0.95
CA THR A 117 -9.10 11.44 -1.29
C THR A 117 -8.84 11.41 -2.81
N SER A 118 -7.65 10.94 -3.22
CA SER A 118 -7.36 10.63 -4.63
C SER A 118 -7.26 9.12 -4.87
N SER A 119 -7.60 8.31 -3.88
CA SER A 119 -7.63 6.85 -4.01
C SER A 119 -8.95 6.40 -4.62
N LEU A 120 -8.91 5.81 -5.82
CA LEU A 120 -10.10 5.24 -6.47
C LEU A 120 -10.79 4.21 -5.56
N ARG A 121 -10.02 3.37 -4.88
CA ARG A 121 -10.50 2.40 -3.91
C ARG A 121 -11.36 3.04 -2.81
N ARG A 122 -10.86 4.14 -2.21
CA ARG A 122 -11.59 4.87 -1.17
C ARG A 122 -12.81 5.58 -1.74
N MET A 123 -12.66 6.20 -2.90
CA MET A 123 -13.71 6.97 -3.56
C MET A 123 -14.96 6.11 -3.81
N VAL A 124 -14.81 4.92 -4.41
CA VAL A 124 -15.96 4.06 -4.72
C VAL A 124 -16.64 3.54 -3.44
N GLN A 125 -15.85 3.18 -2.42
CA GLN A 125 -16.39 2.73 -1.15
C GLN A 125 -17.11 3.86 -0.39
N LEU A 126 -16.52 5.07 -0.35
CA LEU A 126 -17.15 6.23 0.28
C LEU A 126 -18.47 6.59 -0.38
N LYS A 127 -18.53 6.64 -1.72
CA LYS A 127 -19.77 6.90 -2.46
C LYS A 127 -20.86 5.87 -2.15
N ARG A 128 -20.48 4.60 -2.01
CA ARG A 128 -21.40 3.51 -1.74
C ARG A 128 -21.92 3.53 -0.29
N LEU A 129 -21.02 3.70 0.68
CA LEU A 129 -21.32 3.57 2.11
C LEU A 129 -21.78 4.87 2.75
N PHE A 130 -21.33 6.00 2.21
CA PHE A 130 -21.60 7.35 2.71
C PHE A 130 -22.07 8.27 1.57
N PRO A 131 -23.23 8.03 0.97
CA PRO A 131 -23.68 8.75 -0.23
C PRO A 131 -23.91 10.24 -0.01
N HIS A 132 -23.95 10.69 1.25
CA HIS A 132 -24.05 12.10 1.62
C HIS A 132 -22.70 12.87 1.50
N PHE A 133 -21.58 12.15 1.32
CA PHE A 133 -20.27 12.78 1.13
C PHE A 133 -20.02 13.17 -0.33
N GLU A 134 -19.49 14.36 -0.52
CA GLU A 134 -18.88 14.81 -1.76
C GLU A 134 -17.40 14.46 -1.74
N VAL A 135 -16.99 13.49 -2.54
CA VAL A 135 -15.59 13.03 -2.56
C VAL A 135 -14.78 13.86 -3.53
N LEU A 136 -13.81 14.61 -3.01
CA LEU A 136 -12.95 15.51 -3.76
C LEU A 136 -11.52 14.97 -3.90
N PRO A 137 -10.87 15.15 -5.06
CA PRO A 137 -9.49 14.74 -5.24
C PRO A 137 -8.56 15.64 -4.40
N ILE A 138 -7.69 15.02 -3.60
CA ILE A 138 -6.66 15.72 -2.82
C ILE A 138 -5.33 14.98 -2.93
N ARG A 139 -4.26 15.70 -3.23
CA ARG A 139 -2.92 15.15 -3.45
C ARG A 139 -1.87 15.74 -2.53
N GLY A 140 -0.71 15.09 -2.54
CA GLY A 140 0.45 15.39 -1.71
C GLY A 140 0.71 14.30 -0.68
N ASN A 141 1.82 14.43 0.01
CA ASN A 141 2.13 13.61 1.18
C ASN A 141 1.13 13.87 2.31
N LEU A 142 1.14 13.04 3.35
CA LEU A 142 0.19 13.14 4.45
C LEU A 142 0.17 14.55 5.08
N ASP A 143 1.34 15.13 5.35
CA ASP A 143 1.48 16.50 5.90
C ASP A 143 0.86 17.56 4.99
N THR A 144 1.04 17.42 3.67
CA THR A 144 0.45 18.34 2.69
C THR A 144 -1.07 18.26 2.70
N ARG A 145 -1.63 17.04 2.78
CA ARG A 145 -3.09 16.86 2.85
C ARG A 145 -3.65 17.40 4.16
N LEU A 146 -2.98 17.20 5.28
CA LEU A 146 -3.38 17.77 6.57
C LEU A 146 -3.34 19.30 6.57
N ARG A 147 -2.34 19.90 5.91
CA ARG A 147 -2.30 21.36 5.73
C ARG A 147 -3.46 21.87 4.87
N LYS A 148 -3.83 21.14 3.81
CA LYS A 148 -4.99 21.46 2.97
C LYS A 148 -6.31 21.38 3.75
N LEU A 149 -6.46 20.33 4.59
CA LEU A 149 -7.59 20.22 5.52
C LEU A 149 -7.66 21.42 6.47
N LYS A 150 -6.54 21.79 7.11
CA LYS A 150 -6.47 22.97 7.99
C LYS A 150 -6.82 24.29 7.29
N ARG A 151 -6.56 24.40 5.98
CA ARG A 151 -6.93 25.56 5.15
C ARG A 151 -8.40 25.53 4.70
N GLY A 152 -9.15 24.47 4.99
CA GLY A 152 -10.55 24.35 4.61
C GLY A 152 -10.77 24.03 3.11
N GLU A 153 -9.73 23.53 2.40
CA GLU A 153 -9.90 23.07 1.02
C GLU A 153 -10.88 21.88 0.94
N VAL A 154 -10.92 21.07 1.99
CA VAL A 154 -11.90 19.99 2.24
C VAL A 154 -12.33 20.03 3.71
N ASP A 155 -13.46 19.40 4.02
CA ASP A 155 -13.98 19.35 5.40
C ASP A 155 -13.39 18.16 6.16
N GLY A 156 -13.05 17.10 5.46
CA GLY A 156 -12.43 15.90 6.02
C GLY A 156 -11.48 15.21 5.05
N LEU A 157 -10.70 14.26 5.57
CA LEU A 157 -9.75 13.44 4.82
C LEU A 157 -9.93 11.97 5.14
N VAL A 158 -9.78 11.09 4.13
CA VAL A 158 -9.59 9.67 4.37
C VAL A 158 -8.14 9.29 4.09
N VAL A 159 -7.46 8.79 5.15
CA VAL A 159 -6.05 8.39 5.12
C VAL A 159 -5.88 7.01 5.78
N ALA A 160 -4.72 6.38 5.57
CA ALA A 160 -4.38 5.15 6.28
C ALA A 160 -3.99 5.44 7.74
N LEU A 161 -4.59 4.72 8.69
CA LEU A 161 -4.30 4.86 10.12
C LEU A 161 -2.79 4.68 10.42
N ALA A 162 -2.17 3.68 9.79
CA ALA A 162 -0.73 3.44 9.95
C ALA A 162 0.16 4.64 9.61
N GLY A 163 -0.29 5.54 8.73
CA GLY A 163 0.44 6.77 8.43
C GLY A 163 0.42 7.77 9.58
N LEU A 164 -0.72 7.92 10.25
CA LEU A 164 -0.84 8.78 11.45
C LEU A 164 -0.02 8.21 12.60
N LEU A 165 -0.14 6.91 12.85
CA LEU A 165 0.59 6.21 13.92
C LEU A 165 2.11 6.37 13.77
N ARG A 166 2.65 6.15 12.57
CA ARG A 166 4.10 6.25 12.30
C ARG A 166 4.64 7.66 12.47
N LEU A 167 3.88 8.66 12.07
CA LEU A 167 4.28 10.05 12.22
C LEU A 167 3.95 10.61 13.63
N ASN A 168 3.34 9.78 14.49
CA ASN A 168 2.89 10.21 15.83
C ASN A 168 2.05 11.50 15.77
N LEU A 169 1.12 11.54 14.80
CA LEU A 169 0.27 12.70 14.58
C LEU A 169 -0.99 12.59 15.41
N GLU A 170 -1.15 13.49 16.37
CA GLU A 170 -2.40 13.72 17.08
C GLU A 170 -3.29 14.64 16.24
N VAL A 171 -4.41 14.11 15.80
CA VAL A 171 -5.36 14.83 14.94
C VAL A 171 -6.76 14.65 15.55
N GLU A 172 -7.46 15.77 15.69
CA GLU A 172 -8.84 15.75 16.18
C GLU A 172 -9.82 15.17 15.15
N GLY A 173 -10.94 14.63 15.64
CA GLY A 173 -12.02 14.13 14.80
C GLY A 173 -11.66 12.90 13.98
N VAL A 174 -10.79 12.03 14.48
CA VAL A 174 -10.41 10.77 13.82
C VAL A 174 -11.42 9.69 14.16
N LYS A 175 -12.02 9.10 13.11
CA LYS A 175 -12.88 7.93 13.18
C LYS A 175 -12.30 6.80 12.32
N VAL A 176 -12.11 5.62 12.89
CA VAL A 176 -11.73 4.42 12.14
C VAL A 176 -12.90 3.99 11.26
N LEU A 177 -12.60 3.64 10.01
CA LEU A 177 -13.57 3.18 9.03
C LEU A 177 -13.45 1.66 8.86
N ASP A 178 -14.12 0.91 9.75
CA ASP A 178 -14.11 -0.56 9.75
C ASP A 178 -14.78 -1.13 8.49
N GLU A 179 -15.68 -0.36 7.91
CA GLU A 179 -16.47 -0.74 6.73
C GLU A 179 -15.63 -0.70 5.43
N LEU A 180 -14.53 0.04 5.41
CA LEU A 180 -13.69 0.13 4.22
C LEU A 180 -12.67 -1.00 4.17
N ILE A 181 -12.61 -1.68 3.03
CA ILE A 181 -11.56 -2.66 2.76
C ILE A 181 -10.29 -1.92 2.31
N PRO A 182 -9.16 -2.09 3.02
CA PRO A 182 -7.93 -1.36 2.75
C PRO A 182 -7.26 -1.79 1.43
N ALA A 183 -6.24 -1.03 1.02
CA ALA A 183 -5.38 -1.45 -0.08
C ALA A 183 -4.56 -2.69 0.33
N PRO A 184 -4.30 -3.64 -0.60
CA PRO A 184 -3.40 -4.75 -0.33
C PRO A 184 -2.06 -4.27 0.22
N GLY A 185 -1.61 -4.83 1.34
CA GLY A 185 -0.38 -4.45 2.01
C GLY A 185 -0.43 -3.13 2.79
N GLN A 186 -1.59 -2.47 2.92
CA GLN A 186 -1.69 -1.25 3.72
C GLN A 186 -1.30 -1.51 5.18
N GLY A 187 -0.49 -0.63 5.75
CA GLY A 187 0.05 -0.76 7.11
C GLY A 187 1.33 -1.58 7.22
N ALA A 188 1.62 -2.44 6.25
CA ALA A 188 2.85 -3.24 6.21
C ALA A 188 4.02 -2.47 5.58
N LEU A 189 5.23 -2.81 6.04
CA LEU A 189 6.50 -2.42 5.42
C LEU A 189 7.10 -3.62 4.68
N ALA A 190 7.90 -3.33 3.66
CA ALA A 190 8.76 -4.32 3.03
C ALA A 190 10.20 -3.85 3.11
N VAL A 191 11.08 -4.76 3.49
CA VAL A 191 12.52 -4.58 3.34
C VAL A 191 12.94 -5.35 2.10
N GLU A 192 13.29 -4.63 1.04
CA GLU A 192 13.71 -5.20 -0.24
C GLU A 192 15.23 -5.29 -0.31
N CYS A 193 15.73 -6.33 -0.92
CA CYS A 193 17.16 -6.54 -1.15
C CYS A 193 17.39 -7.36 -2.42
N ARG A 194 18.66 -7.53 -2.80
CA ARG A 194 19.01 -8.50 -3.84
C ARG A 194 18.78 -9.93 -3.35
N GLU A 195 18.46 -10.84 -4.27
CA GLU A 195 18.26 -12.27 -3.95
C GLU A 195 19.51 -12.92 -3.36
N ASP A 196 20.72 -12.48 -3.76
CA ASP A 196 22.02 -12.92 -3.25
C ASP A 196 22.54 -12.06 -2.09
N SER A 197 21.69 -11.30 -1.44
CA SER A 197 22.09 -10.38 -0.38
C SER A 197 22.74 -11.11 0.80
N PRO A 198 23.93 -10.71 1.25
CA PRO A 198 24.57 -11.28 2.44
C PRO A 198 23.83 -10.94 3.75
N PHE A 199 22.82 -10.06 3.67
CA PHE A 199 22.04 -9.61 4.81
C PHE A 199 20.70 -10.39 4.96
N MET A 200 20.44 -11.39 4.11
CA MET A 200 19.16 -12.11 4.12
C MET A 200 18.82 -12.69 5.49
N ASP A 201 19.77 -13.37 6.12
CA ASP A 201 19.54 -13.97 7.45
C ASP A 201 19.28 -12.91 8.52
N LEU A 202 19.99 -11.78 8.46
CA LEU A 202 19.75 -10.64 9.33
C LEU A 202 18.34 -10.05 9.15
N LEU A 203 17.88 -9.95 7.90
CA LEU A 203 16.55 -9.42 7.61
C LEU A 203 15.44 -10.34 8.09
N ARG A 204 15.64 -11.66 8.03
CA ARG A 204 14.68 -12.65 8.52
C ARG A 204 14.38 -12.52 10.02
N GLU A 205 15.34 -12.02 10.81
CA GLU A 205 15.14 -11.79 12.24
C GLU A 205 14.09 -10.73 12.59
N VAL A 206 13.84 -9.78 11.67
CA VAL A 206 12.79 -8.76 11.82
C VAL A 206 11.52 -9.09 11.04
N ASN A 207 11.48 -10.23 10.37
CA ASN A 207 10.30 -10.71 9.67
C ASN A 207 9.22 -11.14 10.66
N ASP A 208 7.96 -10.76 10.42
CA ASP A 208 6.80 -11.22 11.17
C ASP A 208 6.00 -12.21 10.32
N PRO A 209 6.02 -13.51 10.65
CA PRO A 209 5.38 -14.55 9.85
C PRO A 209 3.87 -14.34 9.65
N SER A 210 3.18 -13.74 10.63
CA SER A 210 1.75 -13.46 10.56
C SER A 210 1.47 -12.35 9.53
N SER A 211 2.23 -11.27 9.61
CA SER A 211 2.14 -10.16 8.64
C SER A 211 2.51 -10.61 7.24
N GLU A 212 3.57 -11.41 7.11
CA GLU A 212 4.02 -11.98 5.84
C GLU A 212 2.93 -12.85 5.19
N LYS A 213 2.35 -13.77 5.95
CA LYS A 213 1.26 -14.64 5.50
C LYS A 213 0.07 -13.84 4.98
N ALA A 214 -0.38 -12.85 5.75
CA ALA A 214 -1.51 -12.00 5.38
C ALA A 214 -1.21 -11.19 4.11
N VAL A 215 -0.04 -10.59 4.05
CA VAL A 215 0.39 -9.75 2.92
C VAL A 215 0.56 -10.55 1.64
N PHE A 216 1.14 -11.74 1.69
CA PHE A 216 1.26 -12.59 0.51
C PHE A 216 -0.09 -13.05 -0.03
N CYS A 217 -1.07 -13.30 0.85
CA CYS A 217 -2.44 -13.56 0.46
C CYS A 217 -3.05 -12.38 -0.33
N GLU A 218 -2.93 -11.17 0.22
CA GLU A 218 -3.42 -9.94 -0.42
C GLU A 218 -2.70 -9.65 -1.75
N ARG A 219 -1.37 -9.86 -1.81
CA ARG A 219 -0.57 -9.68 -3.03
C ARG A 219 -0.90 -10.71 -4.11
N ALA A 220 -1.18 -11.97 -3.72
CA ALA A 220 -1.61 -13.01 -4.65
C ALA A 220 -2.96 -12.65 -5.30
N PHE A 221 -3.91 -12.14 -4.51
CA PHE A 221 -5.15 -11.59 -5.02
C PHE A 221 -4.91 -10.43 -6.00
N LEU A 222 -4.11 -9.45 -5.60
CA LEU A 222 -3.79 -8.28 -6.42
C LEU A 222 -3.11 -8.68 -7.74
N MET A 223 -2.18 -9.63 -7.68
CA MET A 223 -1.46 -10.14 -8.86
C MET A 223 -2.41 -10.83 -9.84
N GLU A 224 -3.29 -11.70 -9.35
CA GLU A 224 -4.29 -12.41 -10.16
C GLU A 224 -5.31 -11.45 -10.79
N MET A 225 -5.62 -10.33 -10.12
CA MET A 225 -6.47 -9.25 -10.64
C MET A 225 -5.74 -8.33 -11.63
N GLY A 226 -4.52 -8.67 -12.05
CA GLY A 226 -3.73 -7.87 -12.97
C GLY A 226 -3.04 -6.66 -12.34
N GLY A 227 -3.12 -6.50 -11.05
CA GLY A 227 -2.40 -5.64 -10.13
C GLY A 227 -2.09 -4.20 -10.55
N GLY A 228 -2.67 -3.21 -9.89
CA GLY A 228 -2.25 -1.81 -10.06
C GLY A 228 -3.03 -0.85 -9.16
N CYS A 229 -2.38 0.26 -8.78
CA CYS A 229 -3.00 1.35 -8.01
C CYS A 229 -4.13 2.07 -8.77
N GLN A 230 -4.39 1.68 -10.02
CA GLN A 230 -5.33 2.32 -10.95
C GLN A 230 -6.70 1.62 -10.96
N VAL A 231 -6.82 0.50 -10.26
CA VAL A 231 -8.07 -0.25 -10.16
C VAL A 231 -8.70 0.03 -8.79
N PRO A 232 -9.99 0.35 -8.70
CA PRO A 232 -10.68 0.49 -7.43
C PRO A 232 -10.91 -0.89 -6.78
N LEU A 233 -9.87 -1.43 -6.19
CA LEU A 233 -9.89 -2.70 -5.47
C LEU A 233 -9.31 -2.56 -4.06
N GLY A 234 -9.75 -3.43 -3.17
CA GLY A 234 -9.21 -3.59 -1.82
C GLY A 234 -9.13 -5.06 -1.45
N ALA A 235 -8.20 -5.37 -0.57
CA ALA A 235 -8.06 -6.71 -0.01
C ALA A 235 -7.47 -6.63 1.40
N LEU A 236 -8.01 -7.43 2.30
CA LEU A 236 -7.53 -7.59 3.66
C LEU A 236 -7.55 -9.05 4.05
N ALA A 237 -6.38 -9.56 4.38
CA ALA A 237 -6.21 -10.91 4.91
C ALA A 237 -5.94 -10.88 6.42
N GLU A 238 -6.57 -11.79 7.14
CA GLU A 238 -6.40 -11.99 8.56
C GLU A 238 -6.10 -13.47 8.84
N GLY A 239 -5.13 -13.73 9.71
CA GLY A 239 -4.78 -15.09 10.10
C GLY A 239 -5.73 -15.64 11.17
N GLU A 240 -6.22 -16.86 10.99
CA GLU A 240 -6.99 -17.60 11.97
C GLU A 240 -6.31 -18.97 12.23
N GLY A 241 -5.38 -19.01 13.17
CA GLY A 241 -4.60 -20.22 13.42
C GLY A 241 -3.75 -20.66 12.22
N ARG A 242 -4.02 -21.86 11.67
CA ARG A 242 -3.36 -22.33 10.44
C ARG A 242 -3.92 -21.70 9.17
N GLU A 243 -5.13 -21.21 9.21
CA GLU A 243 -5.82 -20.66 8.06
C GLU A 243 -5.58 -19.15 7.90
N VAL A 244 -5.87 -18.65 6.73
CA VAL A 244 -5.97 -17.24 6.42
C VAL A 244 -7.32 -16.98 5.78
N LYS A 245 -8.00 -15.94 6.25
CA LYS A 245 -9.25 -15.44 5.67
C LYS A 245 -8.97 -14.16 4.91
N LEU A 246 -9.35 -14.11 3.64
CA LEU A 246 -9.25 -12.93 2.79
C LEU A 246 -10.63 -12.39 2.50
N LYS A 247 -10.85 -11.10 2.72
CA LYS A 247 -11.96 -10.33 2.18
C LYS A 247 -11.44 -9.35 1.13
N ALA A 248 -12.12 -9.27 0.00
CA ALA A 248 -11.70 -8.37 -1.07
C ALA A 248 -12.87 -7.85 -1.90
N PHE A 249 -12.64 -6.75 -2.57
CA PHE A 249 -13.58 -6.22 -3.54
C PHE A 249 -12.85 -5.64 -4.75
N ILE A 250 -13.58 -5.51 -5.83
CA ILE A 250 -13.26 -4.72 -7.02
C ILE A 250 -14.52 -4.02 -7.51
N SER A 251 -14.36 -2.84 -8.11
CA SER A 251 -15.48 -2.05 -8.61
C SER A 251 -15.15 -1.32 -9.90
N SER A 252 -16.18 -0.95 -10.67
CA SER A 252 -16.09 0.08 -11.70
C SER A 252 -15.83 1.46 -11.07
N LEU A 253 -15.37 2.45 -11.87
CA LEU A 253 -15.04 3.81 -11.38
C LEU A 253 -16.26 4.57 -10.85
N ASP A 254 -17.44 4.30 -11.38
CA ASP A 254 -18.72 4.85 -10.92
C ASP A 254 -19.21 4.21 -9.62
N GLY A 255 -18.75 2.98 -9.30
CA GLY A 255 -19.16 2.20 -8.15
C GLY A 255 -20.44 1.37 -8.38
N GLU A 256 -21.01 1.37 -9.58
CA GLU A 256 -22.26 0.65 -9.90
C GLU A 256 -22.04 -0.85 -9.94
N ARG A 257 -20.96 -1.30 -10.59
CA ARG A 257 -20.55 -2.70 -10.60
C ARG A 257 -19.55 -2.92 -9.47
N TYR A 258 -19.99 -3.59 -8.41
CA TYR A 258 -19.22 -3.83 -7.20
C TYR A 258 -19.24 -5.31 -6.84
N PHE A 259 -18.10 -5.97 -6.96
CA PHE A 259 -17.90 -7.39 -6.67
C PHE A 259 -17.15 -7.54 -5.35
N TYR A 260 -17.76 -8.23 -4.41
CA TYR A 260 -17.20 -8.50 -3.09
C TYR A 260 -17.22 -10.00 -2.83
N GLY A 261 -16.24 -10.50 -2.13
CA GLY A 261 -16.20 -11.88 -1.67
C GLY A 261 -15.21 -12.09 -0.53
N GLU A 262 -15.35 -13.25 0.08
CA GLU A 262 -14.47 -13.78 1.10
C GLU A 262 -14.05 -15.19 0.74
N TYR A 263 -12.81 -15.55 1.08
CA TYR A 263 -12.31 -16.91 0.92
C TYR A 263 -11.37 -17.25 2.07
N LYS A 264 -11.32 -18.55 2.43
CA LYS A 264 -10.56 -19.04 3.57
C LYS A 264 -9.82 -20.32 3.19
N GLY A 265 -8.60 -20.50 3.69
CA GLY A 265 -7.79 -21.68 3.46
C GLY A 265 -6.44 -21.59 4.17
N GLU A 266 -5.62 -22.62 4.04
CA GLU A 266 -4.33 -22.70 4.72
C GLU A 266 -3.20 -22.03 3.91
N ASP A 267 -3.20 -22.20 2.58
CA ASP A 267 -2.22 -21.59 1.69
C ASP A 267 -2.62 -20.16 1.32
N PRO A 268 -1.87 -19.14 1.76
CA PRO A 268 -2.22 -17.74 1.52
C PRO A 268 -2.23 -17.38 0.04
N VAL A 269 -1.36 -17.97 -0.77
CA VAL A 269 -1.28 -17.68 -2.22
C VAL A 269 -2.49 -18.25 -2.93
N GLU A 270 -2.88 -19.49 -2.62
CA GLU A 270 -4.06 -20.12 -3.19
C GLU A 270 -5.35 -19.44 -2.75
N VAL A 271 -5.44 -18.97 -1.50
CA VAL A 271 -6.59 -18.19 -1.02
C VAL A 271 -6.74 -16.90 -1.84
N GLY A 272 -5.64 -16.17 -2.05
CA GLY A 272 -5.65 -14.95 -2.86
C GLY A 272 -6.08 -15.20 -4.30
N ARG A 273 -5.50 -16.20 -4.95
CA ARG A 273 -5.84 -16.60 -6.33
C ARG A 273 -7.28 -17.07 -6.47
N SER A 274 -7.73 -17.91 -5.54
CA SER A 274 -9.08 -18.47 -5.56
C SER A 274 -10.14 -17.39 -5.46
N LEU A 275 -9.98 -16.44 -4.54
CA LEU A 275 -10.91 -15.32 -4.43
C LEU A 275 -10.89 -14.45 -5.69
N ALA A 276 -9.72 -14.18 -6.27
CA ALA A 276 -9.65 -13.41 -7.51
C ALA A 276 -10.37 -14.10 -8.67
N LYS A 277 -10.18 -15.41 -8.85
CA LYS A 277 -10.89 -16.21 -9.87
C LYS A 277 -12.40 -16.20 -9.63
N LEU A 278 -12.83 -16.32 -8.39
CA LEU A 278 -14.25 -16.24 -8.01
C LEU A 278 -14.87 -14.91 -8.46
N LEU A 279 -14.22 -13.77 -8.11
CA LEU A 279 -14.75 -12.46 -8.48
C LEU A 279 -14.71 -12.21 -9.99
N LYS A 280 -13.65 -12.67 -10.69
CA LYS A 280 -13.57 -12.63 -12.17
C LYS A 280 -14.75 -13.37 -12.78
N GLY A 281 -15.06 -14.59 -12.31
CA GLY A 281 -16.21 -15.38 -12.75
C GLY A 281 -17.58 -14.73 -12.51
N GLN A 282 -17.65 -13.79 -11.55
CA GLN A 282 -18.86 -13.01 -11.30
C GLN A 282 -19.02 -11.78 -12.20
N GLY A 283 -18.03 -11.48 -13.06
CA GLY A 283 -18.04 -10.34 -13.98
C GLY A 283 -16.98 -9.26 -13.71
N ALA A 284 -16.14 -9.43 -12.68
CA ALA A 284 -15.06 -8.47 -12.42
C ALA A 284 -14.02 -8.38 -13.55
N GLU A 285 -13.90 -9.42 -14.38
CA GLU A 285 -12.99 -9.45 -15.52
C GLU A 285 -13.35 -8.40 -16.58
N GLU A 286 -14.64 -8.19 -16.83
CA GLU A 286 -15.10 -7.12 -17.75
C GLU A 286 -14.74 -5.75 -17.23
N VAL A 287 -14.93 -5.51 -15.92
CA VAL A 287 -14.54 -4.26 -15.28
C VAL A 287 -13.04 -4.01 -15.41
N LEU A 288 -12.22 -5.04 -15.18
CA LEU A 288 -10.77 -4.94 -15.36
C LEU A 288 -10.40 -4.56 -16.79
N ARG A 289 -10.98 -5.25 -17.78
CA ARG A 289 -10.73 -4.99 -19.20
C ARG A 289 -11.05 -3.53 -19.56
N GLU A 290 -12.23 -3.05 -19.20
CA GLU A 290 -12.65 -1.68 -19.48
C GLU A 290 -11.71 -0.62 -18.83
N LEU A 291 -11.26 -0.88 -17.59
CA LEU A 291 -10.33 0.00 -16.89
C LEU A 291 -8.96 0.07 -17.57
N TYR A 292 -8.47 -1.05 -18.10
CA TYR A 292 -7.19 -1.09 -18.82
C TYR A 292 -7.30 -0.48 -20.22
N GLU A 293 -8.34 -0.78 -20.98
CA GLU A 293 -8.61 -0.21 -22.31
C GLU A 293 -8.81 1.32 -22.23
N GLY A 294 -9.60 1.80 -21.27
CA GLY A 294 -9.84 3.21 -21.05
C GLY A 294 -8.64 4.01 -20.55
N SER A 295 -7.63 3.34 -20.00
CA SER A 295 -6.39 3.98 -19.52
C SER A 295 -5.26 3.99 -20.55
N GLY A 296 -5.43 3.38 -21.73
CA GLY A 296 -4.40 3.26 -22.76
C GLY A 296 -3.22 2.35 -22.35
N LEU A 297 -3.39 1.55 -21.32
CA LEU A 297 -2.40 0.60 -20.81
C LEU A 297 -2.63 -0.76 -21.48
N SER A 298 -1.63 -1.28 -22.17
CA SER A 298 -1.68 -2.65 -22.68
C SER A 298 -1.81 -3.64 -21.52
N SER A 299 -2.86 -4.47 -21.58
CA SER A 299 -3.01 -5.63 -20.69
C SER A 299 -1.87 -6.61 -21.00
N SER A 300 -0.87 -6.65 -20.14
CA SER A 300 -0.02 -7.83 -20.02
C SER A 300 -0.72 -8.80 -19.06
N LEU A 301 -1.76 -9.44 -19.55
CA LEU A 301 -2.34 -10.66 -18.96
C LEU A 301 -1.42 -11.85 -19.27
#